data_f7141910bdd66ec2d12bcd17aed55616
#
_entry.id   f7141910bdd66ec2d12bcd17aed55616
#
_cell.length_a   1.000
_cell.length_b   1.000
_cell.length_c   1.000
_cell.angle_alpha   90.00
_cell.angle_beta   90.00
_cell.angle_gamma   90.00
#
_symmetry.space_group_name_H-M   'P 1'
#
loop_
_entity.id
_entity.type
_entity.pdbx_description
1 polymer ?
#
loop_
_entity_poly.entity_id
_entity_poly.type
_entity_poly.pdbx_seq_one_letter_code
_entity_poly.pdbx_strand_id
1 'polypeptide(L)'
;MKIIIDKDLQELSEILNRDETLKVECLAPKDINNKNIKSAEALFLRSITKIDNKLLENTKVKFVASLTSGEDHINHETLKNLDISLSSGQGGNTLAVVEYVLSTLSILLIDKKITPFETKIGIIGFGRIGKKLKEILDAIGFPNITYDPYIPECSGTLMDVLECDVITLHCSYSKQGKFPSHHLL
;
A
#
# COMPACT_ATOMS: atom_id res chain seq x y z
N MET A 1 9.38 -20.47 -18.84
CA MET A 1 8.54 -19.25 -18.71
C MET A 1 9.45 -18.01 -18.67
N LYS A 2 9.17 -16.95 -19.45
CA LYS A 2 9.95 -15.70 -19.40
C LYS A 2 9.32 -14.72 -18.40
N ILE A 3 10.15 -14.24 -17.47
CA ILE A 3 9.73 -13.33 -16.41
C ILE A 3 10.54 -12.03 -16.52
N ILE A 4 9.85 -10.89 -16.38
CA ILE A 4 10.50 -9.58 -16.23
C ILE A 4 10.27 -9.09 -14.82
N ILE A 5 11.36 -8.63 -14.18
CA ILE A 5 11.39 -8.15 -12.80
C ILE A 5 11.95 -6.72 -12.79
N ASP A 6 11.34 -5.84 -12.00
CA ASP A 6 11.94 -4.56 -11.64
C ASP A 6 13.31 -4.80 -10.97
N LYS A 7 14.37 -4.20 -11.50
CA LYS A 7 15.76 -4.43 -11.05
C LYS A 7 16.00 -4.20 -9.56
N ASP A 8 15.14 -3.39 -8.90
CA ASP A 8 15.28 -3.12 -7.48
C ASP A 8 14.62 -4.20 -6.59
N LEU A 9 14.12 -5.29 -7.20
CA LEU A 9 13.65 -6.51 -6.54
C LEU A 9 14.71 -7.62 -6.61
N GLN A 10 15.94 -7.32 -6.22
CA GLN A 10 17.11 -8.20 -6.39
C GLN A 10 16.94 -9.54 -5.69
N GLU A 11 16.51 -9.55 -4.42
CA GLU A 11 16.32 -10.78 -3.63
C GLU A 11 15.32 -11.74 -4.31
N LEU A 12 14.23 -11.21 -4.86
CA LEU A 12 13.26 -12.02 -5.59
C LEU A 12 13.87 -12.58 -6.88
N SER A 13 14.65 -11.78 -7.60
CA SER A 13 15.37 -12.22 -8.80
C SER A 13 16.34 -13.38 -8.49
N GLU A 14 17.08 -13.30 -7.39
CA GLU A 14 17.98 -14.37 -6.94
C GLU A 14 17.24 -15.67 -6.61
N ILE A 15 16.07 -15.55 -5.95
CA ILE A 15 15.22 -16.70 -5.64
C ILE A 15 14.70 -17.36 -6.91
N LEU A 16 14.15 -16.59 -7.84
CA LEU A 16 13.56 -17.10 -9.06
C LEU A 16 14.60 -17.67 -10.04
N ASN A 17 15.84 -17.17 -10.04
CA ASN A 17 16.93 -17.70 -10.83
C ASN A 17 17.42 -19.09 -10.38
N ARG A 18 16.99 -19.58 -9.21
CA ARG A 18 17.27 -20.97 -8.77
C ARG A 18 16.49 -22.01 -9.54
N ASP A 19 15.40 -21.62 -10.21
CA ASP A 19 14.61 -22.49 -11.07
C ASP A 19 15.07 -22.32 -12.53
N GLU A 20 15.78 -23.30 -13.04
CA GLU A 20 16.33 -23.31 -14.41
C GLU A 20 15.24 -23.28 -15.51
N THR A 21 13.98 -23.56 -15.17
CA THR A 21 12.85 -23.47 -16.11
C THR A 21 12.40 -22.03 -16.36
N LEU A 22 12.83 -21.09 -15.51
CA LEU A 22 12.52 -19.68 -15.59
C LEU A 22 13.63 -18.90 -16.30
N LYS A 23 13.24 -18.01 -17.19
CA LYS A 23 14.15 -17.03 -17.82
C LYS A 23 13.85 -15.66 -17.21
N VAL A 24 14.62 -15.29 -16.21
CA VAL A 24 14.45 -14.05 -15.45
C VAL A 24 15.28 -12.95 -16.08
N GLU A 25 14.66 -11.84 -16.39
CA GLU A 25 15.28 -10.62 -16.94
C GLU A 25 14.94 -9.43 -16.03
N CYS A 26 15.97 -8.77 -15.49
CA CYS A 26 15.82 -7.59 -14.64
C CYS A 26 15.91 -6.33 -15.48
N LEU A 27 14.89 -5.48 -15.41
CA LEU A 27 14.84 -4.20 -16.11
C LEU A 27 14.70 -3.03 -15.14
N ALA A 28 15.35 -1.91 -15.49
CA ALA A 28 15.08 -0.66 -14.78
C ALA A 28 13.62 -0.21 -15.05
N PRO A 29 12.94 0.46 -14.11
CA PRO A 29 11.53 0.89 -14.31
C PRO A 29 11.29 1.65 -15.60
N LYS A 30 12.22 2.52 -16.01
CA LYS A 30 12.16 3.28 -17.27
C LYS A 30 12.20 2.40 -18.53
N ASP A 31 12.77 1.22 -18.42
CA ASP A 31 12.95 0.26 -19.52
C ASP A 31 11.83 -0.78 -19.55
N ILE A 32 10.95 -0.81 -18.55
CA ILE A 32 9.74 -1.64 -18.53
C ILE A 32 8.66 -0.94 -19.35
N ASN A 33 8.60 -1.29 -20.61
CA ASN A 33 7.67 -0.76 -21.59
C ASN A 33 7.13 -1.88 -22.49
N ASN A 34 6.07 -1.62 -23.21
CA ASN A 34 5.37 -2.62 -24.04
C ASN A 34 6.32 -3.39 -24.98
N LYS A 35 7.28 -2.72 -25.60
CA LYS A 35 8.23 -3.34 -26.53
C LYS A 35 9.11 -4.38 -25.80
N ASN A 36 9.64 -4.01 -24.63
CA ASN A 36 10.60 -4.84 -23.91
C ASN A 36 9.93 -6.02 -23.20
N ILE A 37 8.66 -5.88 -22.81
CA ILE A 37 7.89 -6.96 -22.13
C ILE A 37 7.11 -7.87 -23.09
N LYS A 38 7.14 -7.61 -24.39
CA LYS A 38 6.26 -8.27 -25.39
C LYS A 38 6.29 -9.79 -25.32
N SER A 39 7.44 -10.39 -25.02
CA SER A 39 7.62 -11.85 -24.93
C SER A 39 7.56 -12.40 -23.50
N ALA A 40 7.37 -11.54 -22.49
CA ALA A 40 7.25 -11.95 -21.10
C ALA A 40 5.89 -12.59 -20.85
N GLU A 41 5.85 -13.59 -19.99
CA GLU A 41 4.66 -14.28 -19.55
C GLU A 41 4.23 -13.81 -18.14
N ALA A 42 5.21 -13.34 -17.33
CA ALA A 42 4.95 -12.78 -16.01
C ALA A 42 5.77 -11.51 -15.77
N LEU A 43 5.20 -10.58 -15.00
CA LEU A 43 5.84 -9.34 -14.58
C LEU A 43 5.83 -9.25 -13.05
N PHE A 44 6.97 -8.86 -12.46
CA PHE A 44 7.11 -8.55 -11.04
C PHE A 44 7.53 -7.09 -10.90
N LEU A 45 6.63 -6.25 -10.44
CA LEU A 45 6.74 -4.80 -10.54
C LEU A 45 6.54 -4.11 -9.19
N ARG A 46 6.98 -2.85 -9.13
CA ARG A 46 6.68 -1.93 -8.02
C ARG A 46 5.73 -0.83 -8.51
N SER A 47 5.22 -0.04 -7.57
CA SER A 47 4.25 1.04 -7.82
C SER A 47 4.72 2.15 -8.77
N ILE A 48 6.03 2.23 -9.05
CA ILE A 48 6.60 3.20 -9.99
C ILE A 48 6.26 2.88 -11.46
N THR A 49 5.94 1.62 -11.77
CA THR A 49 5.55 1.19 -13.12
C THR A 49 4.03 1.18 -13.24
N LYS A 50 3.48 2.00 -14.12
CA LYS A 50 2.05 2.02 -14.38
C LYS A 50 1.62 0.79 -15.16
N ILE A 51 0.64 0.06 -14.64
CA ILE A 51 0.09 -1.17 -15.22
C ILE A 51 -1.24 -0.83 -15.89
N ASP A 52 -1.21 -0.59 -17.18
CA ASP A 52 -2.36 -0.18 -17.98
C ASP A 52 -2.35 -0.84 -19.37
N ASN A 53 -3.36 -0.51 -20.19
CA ASN A 53 -3.48 -1.07 -21.54
C ASN A 53 -2.28 -0.73 -22.42
N LYS A 54 -1.71 0.47 -22.27
CA LYS A 54 -0.52 0.88 -23.06
C LYS A 54 0.69 -0.01 -22.79
N LEU A 55 0.83 -0.50 -21.55
CA LEU A 55 1.89 -1.43 -21.19
C LEU A 55 1.60 -2.85 -21.68
N LEU A 56 0.36 -3.33 -21.54
CA LEU A 56 0.04 -4.75 -21.60
C LEU A 56 -0.57 -5.23 -22.92
N GLU A 57 -1.13 -4.34 -23.75
CA GLU A 57 -1.78 -4.76 -25.00
C GLU A 57 -0.81 -5.45 -25.96
N ASN A 58 -1.30 -6.50 -26.64
CA ASN A 58 -0.52 -7.29 -27.60
C ASN A 58 0.78 -7.90 -27.03
N THR A 59 0.84 -8.15 -25.73
CA THR A 59 1.91 -8.89 -25.05
C THR A 59 1.51 -10.34 -24.76
N LYS A 60 2.46 -11.16 -24.30
CA LYS A 60 2.20 -12.53 -23.84
C LYS A 60 1.96 -12.62 -22.34
N VAL A 61 1.91 -11.49 -21.63
CA VAL A 61 1.76 -11.44 -20.18
C VAL A 61 0.44 -12.07 -19.76
N LYS A 62 0.51 -12.99 -18.78
CA LYS A 62 -0.64 -13.69 -18.17
C LYS A 62 -0.71 -13.45 -16.67
N PHE A 63 0.38 -12.97 -16.08
CA PHE A 63 0.46 -12.75 -14.65
C PHE A 63 1.23 -11.46 -14.34
N VAL A 64 0.70 -10.68 -13.41
CA VAL A 64 1.37 -9.50 -12.85
C VAL A 64 1.41 -9.63 -11.34
N ALA A 65 2.60 -9.49 -10.75
CA ALA A 65 2.79 -9.33 -9.32
C ALA A 65 3.21 -7.87 -9.03
N SER A 66 2.43 -7.15 -8.25
CA SER A 66 2.80 -5.85 -7.70
C SER A 66 3.28 -6.03 -6.26
N LEU A 67 4.58 -5.79 -6.03
CA LEU A 67 5.21 -6.02 -4.72
C LEU A 67 5.12 -4.78 -3.80
N THR A 68 4.15 -3.93 -4.03
CA THR A 68 3.85 -2.74 -3.23
C THR A 68 2.42 -2.79 -2.70
N SER A 69 2.18 -2.14 -1.56
CA SER A 69 0.87 -2.20 -0.88
C SER A 69 -0.24 -1.43 -1.58
N GLY A 70 0.10 -0.36 -2.31
CA GLY A 70 -0.89 0.44 -3.06
C GLY A 70 -1.14 -0.13 -4.45
N GLU A 71 -2.35 0.04 -4.96
CA GLU A 71 -2.77 -0.39 -6.30
C GLU A 71 -3.14 0.79 -7.23
N ASP A 72 -2.87 2.03 -6.84
CA ASP A 72 -3.23 3.23 -7.62
C ASP A 72 -2.58 3.28 -9.01
N HIS A 73 -1.49 2.54 -9.21
CA HIS A 73 -0.77 2.39 -10.47
C HIS A 73 -1.32 1.26 -11.35
N ILE A 74 -2.33 0.51 -10.88
CA ILE A 74 -2.89 -0.67 -11.55
C ILE A 74 -4.27 -0.35 -12.12
N ASN A 75 -4.45 -0.55 -13.42
CA ASN A 75 -5.77 -0.52 -14.04
C ASN A 75 -6.40 -1.92 -14.02
N HIS A 76 -7.25 -2.18 -13.04
CA HIS A 76 -7.93 -3.48 -12.86
C HIS A 76 -8.83 -3.87 -14.04
N GLU A 77 -9.47 -2.89 -14.69
CA GLU A 77 -10.31 -3.15 -15.87
C GLU A 77 -9.45 -3.66 -17.03
N THR A 78 -8.28 -3.08 -17.25
CA THR A 78 -7.32 -3.58 -18.26
C THR A 78 -6.92 -5.03 -17.99
N LEU A 79 -6.55 -5.37 -16.75
CA LEU A 79 -6.17 -6.73 -16.40
C LEU A 79 -7.31 -7.72 -16.64
N LYS A 80 -8.53 -7.35 -16.25
CA LYS A 80 -9.72 -8.16 -16.47
C LYS A 80 -10.00 -8.38 -17.97
N ASN A 81 -9.93 -7.31 -18.77
CA ASN A 81 -10.21 -7.37 -20.21
C ASN A 81 -9.15 -8.19 -20.98
N LEU A 82 -7.93 -8.25 -20.51
CA LEU A 82 -6.83 -9.01 -21.11
C LEU A 82 -6.64 -10.41 -20.49
N ASP A 83 -7.50 -10.82 -19.56
CA ASP A 83 -7.43 -12.09 -18.82
C ASP A 83 -6.06 -12.29 -18.14
N ILE A 84 -5.58 -11.25 -17.48
CA ILE A 84 -4.30 -11.24 -16.76
C ILE A 84 -4.56 -11.35 -15.25
N SER A 85 -3.99 -12.38 -14.62
CA SER A 85 -4.06 -12.57 -13.18
C SER A 85 -3.16 -11.57 -12.44
N LEU A 86 -3.65 -11.06 -11.30
CA LEU A 86 -2.93 -10.13 -10.42
C LEU A 86 -2.67 -10.77 -9.06
N SER A 87 -1.44 -10.62 -8.58
CA SER A 87 -1.11 -10.74 -7.16
C SER A 87 -0.55 -9.41 -6.66
N SER A 88 -1.01 -8.93 -5.52
CA SER A 88 -0.49 -7.67 -4.95
C SER A 88 -0.03 -7.85 -3.52
N GLY A 89 0.95 -7.03 -3.13
CA GLY A 89 1.50 -6.98 -1.77
C GLY A 89 0.62 -6.21 -0.77
N GLN A 90 -0.68 -6.09 -1.06
CA GLN A 90 -1.61 -5.37 -0.17
C GLN A 90 -1.57 -5.90 1.26
N GLY A 91 -1.36 -4.99 2.19
CA GLY A 91 -1.32 -5.31 3.62
C GLY A 91 0.04 -5.85 4.12
N GLY A 92 0.98 -6.16 3.24
CA GLY A 92 2.30 -6.68 3.63
C GLY A 92 3.09 -5.75 4.56
N ASN A 93 2.88 -4.44 4.45
CA ASN A 93 3.53 -3.44 5.32
C ASN A 93 2.66 -2.99 6.51
N THR A 94 1.49 -3.59 6.74
CA THR A 94 0.56 -3.13 7.78
C THR A 94 1.22 -3.05 9.15
N LEU A 95 1.89 -4.11 9.58
CA LEU A 95 2.57 -4.13 10.89
C LEU A 95 3.72 -3.14 10.94
N ALA A 96 4.55 -3.05 9.91
CA ALA A 96 5.67 -2.12 9.87
C ALA A 96 5.22 -0.64 10.01
N VAL A 97 4.10 -0.26 9.37
CA VAL A 97 3.54 1.09 9.53
C VAL A 97 2.99 1.29 10.95
N VAL A 98 2.31 0.30 11.51
CA VAL A 98 1.80 0.37 12.90
C VAL A 98 2.96 0.50 13.89
N GLU A 99 4.02 -0.30 13.73
CA GLU A 99 5.24 -0.22 14.56
C GLU A 99 5.90 1.16 14.46
N TYR A 100 5.94 1.76 13.27
CA TYR A 100 6.45 3.12 13.08
C TYR A 100 5.63 4.14 13.89
N VAL A 101 4.30 4.07 13.84
CA VAL A 101 3.42 4.96 14.61
C VAL A 101 3.63 4.76 16.12
N LEU A 102 3.67 3.50 16.58
CA LEU A 102 3.90 3.19 18.00
C LEU A 102 5.28 3.66 18.48
N SER A 103 6.32 3.52 17.64
CA SER A 103 7.65 4.03 17.94
C SER A 103 7.65 5.55 18.07
N THR A 104 6.93 6.26 17.22
CA THR A 104 6.77 7.72 17.30
C THR A 104 6.04 8.13 18.58
N LEU A 105 4.95 7.44 18.93
CA LEU A 105 4.25 7.66 20.21
C LEU A 105 5.18 7.40 21.41
N SER A 106 6.02 6.38 21.35
CA SER A 106 7.00 6.07 22.40
C SER A 106 8.02 7.19 22.60
N ILE A 107 8.48 7.84 21.52
CA ILE A 107 9.36 9.02 21.60
C ILE A 107 8.64 10.17 22.32
N LEU A 108 7.38 10.44 21.99
CA LEU A 108 6.58 11.48 22.64
C LEU A 108 6.38 11.21 24.13
N LEU A 109 6.21 9.94 24.54
CA LEU A 109 6.14 9.51 25.94
C LEU A 109 7.46 9.77 26.67
N ILE A 110 8.59 9.40 26.07
CA ILE A 110 9.93 9.60 26.65
C ILE A 110 10.17 11.09 26.87
N ASP A 111 9.83 11.93 25.89
CA ASP A 111 9.93 13.39 25.99
C ASP A 111 8.89 14.02 26.93
N LYS A 112 8.03 13.21 27.56
CA LYS A 112 6.92 13.65 28.43
C LYS A 112 5.96 14.64 27.77
N LYS A 113 5.80 14.53 26.47
CA LYS A 113 4.87 15.36 25.70
C LYS A 113 3.47 14.76 25.66
N ILE A 114 3.34 13.46 25.92
CA ILE A 114 2.08 12.73 25.99
C ILE A 114 2.11 11.74 27.17
N THR A 115 0.93 11.43 27.68
CA THR A 115 0.70 10.38 28.70
C THR A 115 -0.32 9.37 28.19
N PRO A 116 -0.10 8.04 28.33
CA PRO A 116 -1.15 7.07 28.06
C PRO A 116 -2.39 7.38 28.92
N PHE A 117 -3.57 6.97 28.48
CA PHE A 117 -4.88 7.20 29.11
C PHE A 117 -5.41 8.64 29.07
N GLU A 118 -4.54 9.66 28.98
CA GLU A 118 -4.93 11.06 28.89
C GLU A 118 -4.83 11.61 27.47
N THR A 119 -3.88 11.08 26.68
CA THR A 119 -3.66 11.52 25.29
C THR A 119 -4.61 10.80 24.33
N LYS A 120 -5.43 11.56 23.65
CA LYS A 120 -6.41 11.06 22.69
C LYS A 120 -5.80 11.00 21.30
N ILE A 121 -5.87 9.83 20.66
CA ILE A 121 -5.33 9.57 19.32
C ILE A 121 -6.45 9.60 18.28
N GLY A 122 -6.32 10.46 17.29
CA GLY A 122 -7.20 10.49 16.13
C GLY A 122 -6.64 9.67 14.97
N ILE A 123 -7.43 8.76 14.42
CA ILE A 123 -7.07 7.91 13.28
C ILE A 123 -7.93 8.28 12.08
N ILE A 124 -7.31 8.83 11.03
CA ILE A 124 -7.98 9.10 9.74
C ILE A 124 -7.64 8.01 8.74
N GLY A 125 -8.66 7.31 8.24
CA GLY A 125 -8.52 6.13 7.40
C GLY A 125 -8.61 4.84 8.21
N PHE A 126 -9.72 4.12 8.08
CA PHE A 126 -10.01 2.90 8.87
C PHE A 126 -9.90 1.63 8.03
N GLY A 127 -8.88 1.60 7.14
CA GLY A 127 -8.46 0.43 6.40
C GLY A 127 -7.64 -0.57 7.25
N ARG A 128 -6.82 -1.40 6.60
CA ARG A 128 -6.00 -2.43 7.28
C ARG A 128 -5.10 -1.85 8.38
N ILE A 129 -4.42 -0.74 8.09
CA ILE A 129 -3.50 -0.08 9.03
C ILE A 129 -4.29 0.53 10.19
N GLY A 130 -5.30 1.36 9.90
CA GLY A 130 -6.09 2.03 10.93
C GLY A 130 -6.79 1.06 11.88
N LYS A 131 -7.34 -0.05 11.37
CA LYS A 131 -7.96 -1.11 12.18
C LYS A 131 -6.93 -1.77 13.10
N LYS A 132 -5.76 -2.14 12.57
CA LYS A 132 -4.71 -2.79 13.36
C LYS A 132 -4.12 -1.84 14.40
N LEU A 133 -3.92 -0.58 14.04
CA LEU A 133 -3.46 0.44 14.99
C LEU A 133 -4.45 0.65 16.12
N LYS A 134 -5.76 0.79 15.81
CA LYS A 134 -6.81 0.90 16.83
C LYS A 134 -6.78 -0.26 17.82
N GLU A 135 -6.74 -1.50 17.32
CA GLU A 135 -6.67 -2.71 18.14
C GLU A 135 -5.53 -2.64 19.17
N ILE A 136 -4.36 -2.19 18.75
CA ILE A 136 -3.18 -2.10 19.63
C ILE A 136 -3.32 -0.92 20.58
N LEU A 137 -3.78 0.25 20.13
CA LEU A 137 -4.00 1.42 20.99
C LEU A 137 -5.01 1.10 22.09
N ASP A 138 -6.10 0.38 21.78
CA ASP A 138 -7.06 -0.09 22.77
C ASP A 138 -6.40 -1.00 23.81
N ALA A 139 -5.55 -1.94 23.35
CA ALA A 139 -4.87 -2.89 24.23
C ALA A 139 -3.85 -2.23 25.18
N ILE A 140 -3.20 -1.15 24.74
CA ILE A 140 -2.21 -0.42 25.55
C ILE A 140 -2.79 0.80 26.28
N GLY A 141 -4.11 1.04 26.15
CA GLY A 141 -4.86 2.00 26.94
C GLY A 141 -4.81 3.46 26.42
N PHE A 142 -4.50 3.71 25.16
CA PHE A 142 -4.67 5.03 24.57
C PHE A 142 -6.12 5.27 24.13
N PRO A 143 -6.82 6.29 24.66
CA PRO A 143 -8.11 6.71 24.10
C PRO A 143 -7.94 7.06 22.63
N ASN A 144 -8.83 6.55 21.78
CA ASN A 144 -8.72 6.80 20.36
C ASN A 144 -10.09 6.99 19.68
N ILE A 145 -10.10 7.77 18.61
CA ILE A 145 -11.25 7.98 17.73
C ILE A 145 -10.83 7.71 16.30
N THR A 146 -11.73 7.08 15.54
CA THR A 146 -11.51 6.74 14.14
C THR A 146 -12.46 7.48 13.24
N TYR A 147 -12.00 7.90 12.08
CA TYR A 147 -12.80 8.47 11.01
C TYR A 147 -12.41 7.91 9.64
N ASP A 148 -13.40 7.44 8.92
CA ASP A 148 -13.30 7.09 7.50
C ASP A 148 -14.70 7.29 6.87
N PRO A 149 -14.85 8.15 5.85
CA PRO A 149 -16.16 8.46 5.30
C PRO A 149 -16.79 7.29 4.52
N TYR A 150 -16.02 6.24 4.23
CA TYR A 150 -16.48 5.04 3.53
C TYR A 150 -16.77 3.87 4.48
N ILE A 151 -16.44 3.99 5.75
CA ILE A 151 -16.57 2.91 6.74
C ILE A 151 -17.49 3.35 7.88
N PRO A 152 -18.75 2.85 7.92
CA PRO A 152 -19.74 3.26 8.92
C PRO A 152 -19.41 2.89 10.37
N GLU A 153 -18.51 1.91 10.57
CA GLU A 153 -18.12 1.41 11.89
C GLU A 153 -17.14 2.34 12.62
N CYS A 154 -16.76 3.46 12.02
CA CYS A 154 -15.91 4.45 12.68
C CYS A 154 -16.60 5.09 13.88
N SER A 155 -15.82 5.37 14.93
CA SER A 155 -16.33 5.83 16.23
C SER A 155 -16.63 7.32 16.29
N GLY A 156 -16.19 8.11 15.30
CA GLY A 156 -16.38 9.57 15.30
C GLY A 156 -16.48 10.20 13.93
N THR A 157 -16.69 11.51 13.95
CA THR A 157 -16.65 12.40 12.79
C THR A 157 -15.23 12.91 12.53
N LEU A 158 -15.01 13.57 11.38
CA LEU A 158 -13.74 14.24 11.11
C LEU A 158 -13.43 15.31 12.19
N MET A 159 -14.44 16.06 12.64
CA MET A 159 -14.24 17.08 13.68
C MET A 159 -13.79 16.47 15.00
N ASP A 160 -14.39 15.35 15.41
CA ASP A 160 -13.97 14.64 16.63
C ASP A 160 -12.50 14.17 16.57
N VAL A 161 -12.03 13.79 15.38
CA VAL A 161 -10.63 13.40 15.17
C VAL A 161 -9.70 14.61 15.18
N LEU A 162 -10.13 15.74 14.62
CA LEU A 162 -9.33 16.98 14.60
C LEU A 162 -9.16 17.60 15.98
N GLU A 163 -10.00 17.25 16.97
CA GLU A 163 -9.91 17.67 18.37
C GLU A 163 -8.99 16.76 19.21
N CYS A 164 -8.38 15.72 18.59
CA CYS A 164 -7.45 14.83 19.28
C CYS A 164 -6.07 15.47 19.46
N ASP A 165 -5.33 15.02 20.50
CA ASP A 165 -4.00 15.52 20.84
C ASP A 165 -2.94 15.09 19.80
N VAL A 166 -3.12 13.91 19.22
CA VAL A 166 -2.27 13.34 18.17
C VAL A 166 -3.14 12.80 17.06
N ILE A 167 -2.81 13.13 15.82
CA ILE A 167 -3.54 12.65 14.64
C ILE A 167 -2.61 11.84 13.76
N THR A 168 -3.07 10.68 13.30
CA THR A 168 -2.35 9.82 12.35
C THR A 168 -3.21 9.53 11.13
N LEU A 169 -2.60 9.66 9.93
CA LEU A 169 -3.31 9.54 8.65
C LEU A 169 -2.91 8.23 7.95
N HIS A 170 -3.92 7.42 7.62
CA HIS A 170 -3.80 6.14 6.94
C HIS A 170 -4.78 6.02 5.76
N CYS A 171 -5.33 7.12 5.31
CA CYS A 171 -6.17 7.18 4.11
C CYS A 171 -5.31 7.30 2.84
N SER A 172 -5.82 6.80 1.72
CA SER A 172 -5.21 7.02 0.40
C SER A 172 -5.33 8.49 0.00
N TYR A 173 -4.28 9.01 -0.66
CA TYR A 173 -4.32 10.37 -1.22
C TYR A 173 -5.25 10.42 -2.44
N SER A 174 -6.24 11.30 -2.41
CA SER A 174 -7.18 11.51 -3.52
C SER A 174 -7.53 12.98 -3.70
N LYS A 175 -7.47 13.46 -4.95
CA LYS A 175 -7.93 14.79 -5.34
C LYS A 175 -9.38 14.80 -5.81
N GLN A 176 -9.95 13.65 -6.13
CA GLN A 176 -11.26 13.48 -6.74
C GLN A 176 -12.08 12.44 -5.96
N GLY A 177 -13.37 12.37 -6.27
CA GLY A 177 -14.29 11.46 -5.64
C GLY A 177 -15.24 12.17 -4.65
N LYS A 178 -16.12 11.39 -4.02
CA LYS A 178 -17.13 11.92 -3.08
C LYS A 178 -16.49 12.51 -1.82
N PHE A 179 -15.38 11.94 -1.39
CA PHE A 179 -14.63 12.37 -0.19
C PHE A 179 -13.14 12.47 -0.54
N PRO A 180 -12.70 13.58 -1.17
CA PRO A 180 -11.28 13.77 -1.47
C PRO A 180 -10.47 13.94 -0.18
N SER A 181 -9.24 13.42 -0.16
CA SER A 181 -8.38 13.44 1.03
C SER A 181 -7.21 14.43 0.94
N HIS A 182 -7.02 15.07 -0.21
CA HIS A 182 -5.88 15.98 -0.45
C HIS A 182 -5.82 17.20 0.47
N HIS A 183 -6.94 17.56 1.10
CA HIS A 183 -7.05 18.69 2.03
C HIS A 183 -6.87 18.30 3.51
N LEU A 184 -6.64 17.01 3.78
CA LEU A 184 -6.40 16.49 5.13
C LEU A 184 -4.92 16.54 5.54
N LEU A 185 -4.06 16.94 4.62
CA LEU A 185 -2.61 17.00 4.78
C LEU A 185 -2.12 18.44 4.85
#